data_ca8832a8b14f6c283528186eb81d9d24
#
_entry.id   ca8832a8b14f6c283528186eb81d9d24
#
_cell.length_a   1.000
_cell.length_b   1.000
_cell.length_c   1.000
_cell.angle_alpha   90.00
_cell.angle_beta   90.00
_cell.angle_gamma   90.00
#
_symmetry.space_group_name_H-M   'P 1'
#
loop_
_entity.id
_entity.type
_entity.pdbx_description
1 polymer ?
#
loop_
_entity_poly.entity_id
_entity_poly.type
_entity_poly.pdbx_seq_one_letter_code
_entity_poly.pdbx_strand_id
1 'polypeptide(L)'
;MWRHGDRTPINPYPTDPHRDYAWPGGLGQLTTRGMRRHLELGRWLRQRYTDWLSPTYDRAEVVVRSTDVDRTLMSALSNLAGLFPPQGAQVWDEELAWQPIPVHTVPQDEDYLLSSHSHCPR
;
A
#
# COMPACT_ATOMS: atom_id res chain seq x y z
N MET A 1 -6.49 -3.62 -8.58
CA MET A 1 -5.31 -4.30 -7.99
C MET A 1 -4.05 -3.56 -8.41
N TRP A 2 -3.06 -3.40 -7.52
CA TRP A 2 -1.76 -2.76 -7.81
C TRP A 2 -0.64 -3.49 -7.07
N ARG A 3 0.61 -3.27 -7.51
CA ARG A 3 1.82 -3.75 -6.87
C ARG A 3 2.27 -2.75 -5.79
N HIS A 4 3.06 -3.19 -4.82
CA HIS A 4 3.76 -2.30 -3.88
C HIS A 4 4.59 -1.23 -4.61
N GLY A 5 4.85 -0.12 -3.96
CA GLY A 5 5.67 0.98 -4.46
C GLY A 5 7.16 0.65 -4.59
N ASP A 6 7.94 1.67 -4.94
CA ASP A 6 9.40 1.58 -4.97
C ASP A 6 9.95 1.12 -3.61
N ARG A 7 10.88 0.20 -3.61
CA ARG A 7 11.47 -0.43 -2.43
C ARG A 7 12.97 -0.61 -2.54
N THR A 8 13.63 -0.78 -1.42
CA THR A 8 15.03 -1.20 -1.36
C THR A 8 15.20 -2.65 -1.88
N PRO A 9 16.41 -3.06 -2.29
CA PRO A 9 16.69 -4.44 -2.67
C PRO A 9 16.27 -5.43 -1.57
N ILE A 10 15.85 -6.64 -1.95
CA ILE A 10 15.57 -7.72 -0.98
C ILE A 10 16.86 -8.47 -0.67
N ASN A 11 17.53 -8.92 -1.72
CA ASN A 11 18.79 -9.64 -1.63
C ASN A 11 19.77 -9.06 -2.66
N PRO A 12 20.80 -8.32 -2.25
CA PRO A 12 21.84 -7.89 -3.16
C PRO A 12 22.61 -9.09 -3.69
N TYR A 13 23.08 -9.00 -4.93
CA TYR A 13 23.92 -10.04 -5.52
C TYR A 13 25.28 -10.13 -4.79
N PRO A 14 25.92 -11.31 -4.74
CA PRO A 14 27.25 -11.46 -4.12
C PRO A 14 28.32 -10.52 -4.69
N THR A 15 28.20 -10.16 -5.98
CA THR A 15 29.10 -9.27 -6.71
C THR A 15 28.63 -7.81 -6.80
N ASP A 16 27.55 -7.46 -6.10
CA ASP A 16 27.03 -6.08 -6.09
C ASP A 16 28.01 -5.15 -5.35
N PRO A 17 28.53 -4.10 -6.01
CA PRO A 17 29.42 -3.12 -5.37
C PRO A 17 28.73 -2.35 -4.23
N HIS A 18 27.40 -2.35 -4.17
CA HIS A 18 26.58 -1.71 -3.13
C HIS A 18 26.01 -2.73 -2.12
N ARG A 19 26.52 -3.95 -2.10
CA ARG A 19 26.03 -5.03 -1.24
C ARG A 19 25.95 -4.62 0.23
N ASP A 20 26.97 -3.93 0.71
CA ASP A 20 27.10 -3.55 2.13
C ASP A 20 26.53 -2.14 2.40
N TYR A 21 25.81 -1.53 1.44
CA TYR A 21 25.18 -0.25 1.63
C TYR A 21 24.06 -0.33 2.67
N ALA A 22 24.14 0.53 3.68
CA ALA A 22 23.11 0.63 4.72
C ALA A 22 21.85 1.35 4.18
N TRP A 23 20.94 0.58 3.61
CA TRP A 23 19.69 1.13 3.08
C TRP A 23 18.82 1.71 4.20
N PRO A 24 18.36 2.97 4.08
CA PRO A 24 17.41 3.55 5.03
C PRO A 24 16.16 2.67 5.18
N GLY A 25 15.82 2.31 6.42
CA GLY A 25 14.71 1.41 6.70
C GLY A 25 15.00 -0.09 6.50
N GLY A 26 16.19 -0.47 6.01
CA GLY A 26 16.58 -1.85 5.79
C GLY A 26 16.26 -2.39 4.39
N LEU A 27 16.56 -3.68 4.19
CA LEU A 27 16.32 -4.37 2.93
C LEU A 27 14.83 -4.72 2.74
N GLY A 28 14.36 -4.65 1.50
CA GLY A 28 12.98 -5.00 1.12
C GLY A 28 11.92 -4.00 1.56
N GLN A 29 12.30 -2.87 2.17
CA GLN A 29 11.38 -1.88 2.73
C GLN A 29 10.92 -0.86 1.69
N LEU A 30 9.69 -0.37 1.85
CA LEU A 30 9.12 0.68 1.00
C LEU A 30 9.91 1.99 1.18
N THR A 31 10.29 2.61 0.09
CA THR A 31 10.98 3.92 0.12
C THR A 31 9.98 5.07 0.24
N THR A 32 10.45 6.24 0.67
CA THR A 32 9.62 7.46 0.66
C THR A 32 9.16 7.84 -0.74
N ARG A 33 9.93 7.49 -1.78
CA ARG A 33 9.53 7.62 -3.18
C ARG A 33 8.35 6.70 -3.50
N GLY A 34 8.38 5.45 -3.01
CA GLY A 34 7.28 4.50 -3.12
C GLY A 34 6.01 5.00 -2.45
N MET A 35 6.13 5.54 -1.23
CA MET A 35 4.99 6.14 -0.51
C MET A 35 4.36 7.29 -1.29
N ARG A 36 5.18 8.26 -1.76
CA ARG A 36 4.68 9.41 -2.55
C ARG A 36 3.97 8.98 -3.81
N ARG A 37 4.51 8.02 -4.56
CA ARG A 37 3.87 7.50 -5.78
C ARG A 37 2.54 6.84 -5.50
N HIS A 38 2.41 6.13 -4.39
CA HIS A 38 1.13 5.56 -3.98
C HIS A 38 0.12 6.61 -3.54
N LEU A 39 0.54 7.64 -2.85
CA LEU A 39 -0.30 8.80 -2.53
C LEU A 39 -0.81 9.48 -3.80
N GLU A 40 0.07 9.73 -4.77
CA GLU A 40 -0.28 10.32 -6.08
C GLU A 40 -1.24 9.42 -6.86
N LEU A 41 -1.00 8.11 -6.88
CA LEU A 41 -1.89 7.14 -7.50
C LEU A 41 -3.28 7.16 -6.83
N GLY A 42 -3.35 7.24 -5.51
CA GLY A 42 -4.61 7.37 -4.78
C GLY A 42 -5.38 8.63 -5.18
N ARG A 43 -4.71 9.77 -5.25
CA ARG A 43 -5.28 11.03 -5.71
C ARG A 43 -5.79 10.95 -7.15
N TRP A 44 -5.01 10.33 -8.04
CA TRP A 44 -5.41 10.11 -9.42
C TRP A 44 -6.65 9.21 -9.51
N LEU A 45 -6.67 8.10 -8.78
CA LEU A 45 -7.85 7.22 -8.70
C LEU A 45 -9.09 7.95 -8.17
N ARG A 46 -8.93 8.81 -7.14
CA ARG A 46 -10.03 9.64 -6.63
C ARG A 46 -10.62 10.53 -7.72
N GLN A 47 -9.78 11.22 -8.47
CA GLN A 47 -10.22 12.07 -9.57
C GLN A 47 -10.85 11.26 -10.72
N ARG A 48 -10.23 10.12 -11.08
CA ARG A 48 -10.68 9.27 -12.20
C ARG A 48 -12.05 8.65 -11.96
N TYR A 49 -12.37 8.36 -10.70
CA TYR A 49 -13.59 7.65 -10.31
C TYR A 49 -14.53 8.51 -9.42
N THR A 50 -14.45 9.84 -9.55
CA THR A 50 -15.26 10.79 -8.77
C THR A 50 -16.76 10.52 -8.87
N ASP A 51 -17.25 10.19 -10.06
CA ASP A 51 -18.68 9.96 -10.30
C ASP A 51 -19.17 8.56 -9.89
N TRP A 52 -18.24 7.69 -9.51
CA TRP A 52 -18.54 6.29 -9.21
C TRP A 52 -18.25 5.90 -7.76
N LEU A 53 -17.19 6.43 -7.17
CA LEU A 53 -16.84 6.19 -5.77
C LEU A 53 -17.40 7.30 -4.89
N SER A 54 -17.97 6.94 -3.73
CA SER A 54 -18.35 7.91 -2.71
C SER A 54 -17.19 8.84 -2.35
N PRO A 55 -17.45 10.14 -2.10
CA PRO A 55 -16.39 11.08 -1.75
C PRO A 55 -15.73 10.76 -0.41
N THR A 56 -16.45 10.09 0.48
CA THR A 56 -16.00 9.64 1.80
C THR A 56 -15.80 8.12 1.81
N TYR A 57 -14.93 7.64 2.68
CA TYR A 57 -14.76 6.20 2.87
C TYR A 57 -16.03 5.59 3.48
N ASP A 58 -16.55 4.55 2.84
CA ASP A 58 -17.62 3.69 3.38
C ASP A 58 -17.16 2.23 3.36
N ARG A 59 -17.20 1.58 4.54
CA ARG A 59 -16.84 0.18 4.70
C ARG A 59 -17.75 -0.79 3.94
N ALA A 60 -18.95 -0.36 3.58
CA ALA A 60 -19.89 -1.16 2.79
C ALA A 60 -19.55 -1.15 1.29
N GLU A 61 -18.86 -0.09 0.82
CA GLU A 61 -18.45 0.06 -0.58
C GLU A 61 -17.02 -0.41 -0.83
N VAL A 62 -16.12 -0.24 0.16
CA VAL A 62 -14.68 -0.40 -0.03
C VAL A 62 -14.08 -1.36 0.97
N VAL A 63 -13.58 -2.49 0.47
CA VAL A 63 -12.77 -3.43 1.22
C VAL A 63 -11.36 -3.45 0.65
N VAL A 64 -10.37 -3.27 1.49
CA VAL A 64 -8.95 -3.27 1.12
C VAL A 64 -8.27 -4.52 1.65
N ARG A 65 -7.66 -5.29 0.75
CA ARG A 65 -6.87 -6.47 1.09
C ARG A 65 -5.44 -6.32 0.55
N SER A 66 -4.46 -6.66 1.37
CA SER A 66 -3.04 -6.70 1.05
C SER A 66 -2.47 -8.09 1.29
N THR A 67 -1.36 -8.43 0.64
CA THR A 67 -0.49 -9.49 1.14
C THR A 67 0.08 -9.05 2.48
N ASP A 68 0.36 -10.02 3.36
CA ASP A 68 0.90 -9.78 4.71
C ASP A 68 2.42 -9.54 4.67
N VAL A 69 2.80 -8.40 4.06
CA VAL A 69 4.18 -7.92 3.92
C VAL A 69 4.19 -6.41 4.12
N ASP A 70 5.09 -5.92 4.97
CA ASP A 70 5.16 -4.50 5.37
C ASP A 70 5.08 -3.53 4.20
N ARG A 71 5.90 -3.71 3.16
CA ARG A 71 5.91 -2.81 2.00
C ARG A 71 4.60 -2.77 1.22
N THR A 72 3.82 -3.86 1.22
CA THR A 72 2.51 -3.91 0.56
C THR A 72 1.44 -3.25 1.39
N LEU A 73 1.44 -3.48 2.69
CA LEU A 73 0.58 -2.79 3.67
C LEU A 73 0.82 -1.27 3.65
N MET A 74 2.07 -0.84 3.75
CA MET A 74 2.46 0.57 3.69
C MET A 74 2.08 1.22 2.35
N SER A 75 2.18 0.48 1.25
CA SER A 75 1.75 0.96 -0.07
C SER A 75 0.23 1.15 -0.13
N ALA A 76 -0.53 0.21 0.44
CA ALA A 76 -1.99 0.33 0.54
C ALA A 76 -2.40 1.55 1.39
N LEU A 77 -1.80 1.72 2.57
CA LEU A 77 -2.05 2.87 3.44
C LEU A 77 -1.71 4.19 2.76
N SER A 78 -0.57 4.26 2.05
CA SER A 78 -0.18 5.45 1.30
C SER A 78 -1.15 5.77 0.15
N ASN A 79 -1.67 4.74 -0.53
CA ASN A 79 -2.68 4.91 -1.58
C ASN A 79 -4.01 5.42 -1.00
N LEU A 80 -4.47 4.81 0.10
CA LEU A 80 -5.71 5.19 0.77
C LEU A 80 -5.69 6.63 1.29
N ALA A 81 -4.54 7.13 1.74
CA ALA A 81 -4.37 8.53 2.14
C ALA A 81 -4.68 9.50 0.99
N GLY A 82 -4.40 9.11 -0.26
CA GLY A 82 -4.73 9.90 -1.44
C GLY A 82 -6.14 9.66 -1.98
N LEU A 83 -6.64 8.43 -1.83
CA LEU A 83 -7.93 8.01 -2.38
C LEU A 83 -9.11 8.50 -1.52
N PHE A 84 -8.95 8.44 -0.19
CA PHE A 84 -9.96 8.80 0.79
C PHE A 84 -9.40 9.73 1.87
N PRO A 85 -8.99 10.97 1.53
CA PRO A 85 -8.71 11.96 2.56
C PRO A 85 -9.98 12.19 3.38
N PRO A 86 -9.88 12.38 4.73
CA PRO A 86 -11.06 12.58 5.57
C PRO A 86 -11.81 13.85 5.18
N GLN A 87 -13.14 13.79 5.18
CA GLN A 87 -14.02 14.90 4.86
C GLN A 87 -15.20 14.94 5.84
N GLY A 88 -15.68 16.14 6.15
CA GLY A 88 -16.85 16.35 7.01
C GLY A 88 -16.70 15.62 8.35
N ALA A 89 -17.64 14.74 8.69
CA ALA A 89 -17.65 13.98 9.95
C ALA A 89 -16.50 12.97 10.10
N GLN A 90 -15.75 12.69 9.03
CA GLN A 90 -14.58 11.82 9.09
C GLN A 90 -13.29 12.56 9.48
N VAL A 91 -13.31 13.88 9.56
CA VAL A 91 -12.21 14.67 10.08
C VAL A 91 -12.19 14.49 11.59
N TRP A 92 -11.23 13.73 12.08
CA TRP A 92 -11.07 13.41 13.50
C TRP A 92 -9.94 14.21 14.15
N ASP A 93 -9.09 14.82 13.34
CA ASP A 93 -8.03 15.74 13.71
C ASP A 93 -7.84 16.79 12.61
N GLU A 94 -7.90 18.06 12.95
CA GLU A 94 -7.89 19.18 11.97
C GLU A 94 -6.50 19.39 11.32
N GLU A 95 -5.44 18.97 11.98
CA GLU A 95 -4.07 19.11 11.49
C GLU A 95 -3.63 17.90 10.66
N LEU A 96 -4.37 16.79 10.70
CA LEU A 96 -4.02 15.54 10.06
C LEU A 96 -4.97 15.17 8.91
N ALA A 97 -4.58 15.45 7.69
CA ALA A 97 -5.32 15.06 6.48
C ALA A 97 -5.24 13.55 6.18
N TRP A 98 -5.49 12.71 7.18
CA TRP A 98 -5.47 11.26 7.10
C TRP A 98 -6.51 10.62 8.02
N GLN A 99 -7.04 9.46 7.63
CA GLN A 99 -7.90 8.64 8.47
C GLN A 99 -7.48 7.17 8.43
N PRO A 100 -7.66 6.40 9.54
CA PRO A 100 -7.36 5.00 9.58
C PRO A 100 -8.41 4.20 8.80
N ILE A 101 -8.04 3.68 7.65
CA ILE A 101 -8.87 2.77 6.85
C ILE A 101 -8.31 1.35 7.01
N PRO A 102 -9.16 0.36 7.36
CA PRO A 102 -8.70 -1.01 7.56
C PRO A 102 -8.07 -1.61 6.29
N VAL A 103 -6.90 -2.21 6.44
CA VAL A 103 -6.26 -3.04 5.42
C VAL A 103 -6.18 -4.46 5.96
N HIS A 104 -6.92 -5.37 5.35
CA HIS A 104 -7.00 -6.76 5.79
C HIS A 104 -5.91 -7.61 5.13
N THR A 105 -5.40 -8.58 5.87
CA THR A 105 -4.44 -9.58 5.38
C THR A 105 -4.92 -10.99 5.68
N VAL A 106 -4.27 -11.95 5.06
CA VAL A 106 -4.31 -13.37 5.39
C VAL A 106 -2.87 -13.83 5.51
N PRO A 107 -2.51 -14.74 6.42
CA PRO A 107 -1.18 -15.30 6.50
C PRO A 107 -0.66 -15.75 5.12
N GLN A 108 0.63 -15.54 4.84
CA GLN A 108 1.18 -15.76 3.48
C GLN A 108 1.00 -17.19 2.98
N ASP A 109 1.06 -18.17 3.87
CA ASP A 109 0.86 -19.60 3.59
C ASP A 109 -0.61 -19.98 3.34
N GLU A 110 -1.55 -19.12 3.74
CA GLU A 110 -2.99 -19.28 3.51
C GLU A 110 -3.53 -18.37 2.40
N ASP A 111 -2.71 -17.46 1.88
CA ASP A 111 -3.16 -16.46 0.90
C ASP A 111 -3.14 -16.99 -0.54
N TYR A 112 -4.16 -17.73 -0.91
CA TYR A 112 -4.34 -18.29 -2.26
C TYR A 112 -4.58 -17.21 -3.35
N LEU A 113 -5.03 -16.03 -2.95
CA LEU A 113 -5.42 -15.00 -3.89
C LEU A 113 -4.25 -14.12 -4.32
N LEU A 114 -3.41 -13.69 -3.37
CA LEU A 114 -2.36 -12.71 -3.61
C LEU A 114 -0.94 -13.30 -3.52
N SER A 115 -0.79 -14.49 -2.93
CA SER A 115 0.47 -15.24 -2.84
C SER A 115 0.37 -16.54 -3.62
N SER A 116 0.47 -16.46 -4.94
CA SER A 116 0.28 -17.59 -5.86
C SER A 116 1.42 -18.62 -5.88
N HIS A 117 2.53 -18.35 -5.19
CA HIS A 117 3.74 -19.17 -5.30
C HIS A 117 3.66 -20.51 -4.57
N SER A 118 2.76 -20.67 -3.60
CA SER A 118 2.71 -21.87 -2.74
C SER A 118 1.65 -22.90 -3.14
N HIS A 119 0.66 -22.55 -3.95
CA HIS A 119 -0.53 -23.39 -4.14
C HIS A 119 -1.08 -23.47 -5.57
N CYS A 120 -0.28 -23.16 -6.60
CA CYS A 120 -0.70 -23.38 -7.97
C CYS A 120 -0.29 -24.81 -8.40
N PRO A 121 -1.19 -25.80 -8.44
CA PRO A 121 -0.88 -27.11 -9.00
C PRO A 121 -0.58 -26.92 -10.50
N ARG A 122 0.50 -27.52 -10.95
CA ARG A 122 0.85 -27.58 -12.38
C ARG A 122 -0.07 -28.55 -13.10
#